data_96c6f78f26f74f8bec9c67954d186ce4
#
_entry.id   96c6f78f26f74f8bec9c67954d186ce4
#
_cell.length_a   1.000
_cell.length_b   1.000
_cell.length_c   1.000
_cell.angle_alpha   90.00
_cell.angle_beta   90.00
_cell.angle_gamma   90.00
#
_symmetry.space_group_name_H-M   'P 1'
#
loop_
_entity.id
_entity.type
_entity.pdbx_description
1 polymer ?
#
loop_
_entity_poly.entity_id
_entity_poly.type
_entity_poly.pdbx_seq_one_letter_code
_entity_poly.pdbx_strand_id
1 'polypeptide(L)'
;VRRQRQMCIRDRSMWDSVYDAQRNGPLVAFTRQLNPKIMDKPSNYSEETMKKVAARYQKEAETINASRTNNLTDSTVVYVLSESFSDPSRVPGLKTNKDSMPNIRKIKAGTTSGLMLSSGYGGGTANLEYMGLSGLSMANFESSLSSPYQQLVPSQHWTPTINQLWGAPVNSLGYHPYESSMYSRATNYKKFGFSHFYTLTGPDVIKYQDKIDESPYVSDKSSYDSALEGIKSGKTNKFIQIITMQNHMPYHEWYENNDYTAESTTGTPLGDDEQQSIETYQKGVEITDQATQEFLNELDALDKPVTVVFYGDHLPGIYSSASEDNNNSLALHLTDYFIWSNKASSSQGNKASDAAYSSPNFFVAQAADHMNAKVSPYLAFLTEMHSK
;
A
#
# COMPACT_ATOMS: atom_id res chain seq x y z
N VAL A 1 -13.36 -29.68 -15.58
CA VAL A 1 -14.49 -29.04 -14.86
C VAL A 1 -14.36 -29.21 -13.35
N ARG A 2 -13.97 -30.34 -12.78
CA ARG A 2 -13.76 -30.51 -11.32
C ARG A 2 -12.53 -29.76 -10.79
N ARG A 3 -11.41 -29.72 -11.54
CA ARG A 3 -10.20 -28.96 -11.14
C ARG A 3 -10.41 -27.44 -11.21
N GLN A 4 -11.13 -26.93 -12.21
CA GLN A 4 -11.47 -25.51 -12.29
C GLN A 4 -12.43 -25.07 -11.17
N ARG A 5 -13.43 -25.90 -10.80
CA ARG A 5 -14.29 -25.60 -9.64
C ARG A 5 -13.49 -25.59 -8.32
N GLN A 6 -12.46 -26.41 -8.16
CA GLN A 6 -11.60 -26.38 -6.97
C GLN A 6 -10.66 -25.15 -6.93
N MET A 7 -10.18 -24.67 -8.09
CA MET A 7 -9.42 -23.40 -8.16
C MET A 7 -10.32 -22.19 -7.85
N CYS A 8 -11.52 -22.10 -8.42
CA CYS A 8 -12.46 -21.02 -8.11
C CYS A 8 -12.92 -20.99 -6.64
N ILE A 9 -12.92 -22.13 -5.95
CA ILE A 9 -13.23 -22.24 -4.52
C ILE A 9 -12.04 -21.77 -3.67
N ARG A 10 -10.79 -21.82 -4.17
CA ARG A 10 -9.59 -21.38 -3.46
C ARG A 10 -9.36 -19.87 -3.47
N ASP A 11 -9.78 -19.16 -4.50
CA ASP A 11 -9.30 -17.79 -4.77
C ASP A 11 -10.24 -16.65 -4.34
N ARG A 12 -11.46 -16.90 -3.88
CA ARG A 12 -12.45 -15.82 -3.80
C ARG A 12 -13.03 -15.48 -2.42
N SER A 13 -12.62 -16.08 -1.34
CA SER A 13 -13.35 -15.93 -0.08
C SER A 13 -12.54 -15.58 1.16
N MET A 14 -11.23 -15.32 1.03
CA MET A 14 -10.38 -15.02 2.19
C MET A 14 -10.27 -13.53 2.55
N TRP A 15 -11.07 -12.68 1.92
CA TRP A 15 -11.00 -11.22 2.11
C TRP A 15 -11.90 -10.72 3.23
N ASP A 16 -12.99 -11.44 3.46
CA ASP A 16 -13.92 -11.21 4.56
C ASP A 16 -14.33 -12.54 5.17
N SER A 17 -14.05 -12.74 6.46
CA SER A 17 -14.37 -13.98 7.18
C SER A 17 -15.88 -14.23 7.32
N VAL A 18 -16.68 -13.18 7.35
CA VAL A 18 -18.15 -13.28 7.39
C VAL A 18 -18.65 -13.73 6.02
N TYR A 19 -18.17 -13.12 4.95
CA TYR A 19 -18.51 -13.50 3.58
C TYR A 19 -18.05 -14.94 3.25
N ASP A 20 -16.84 -15.35 3.69
CA ASP A 20 -16.36 -16.72 3.53
C ASP A 20 -17.28 -17.71 4.27
N ALA A 21 -17.68 -17.39 5.50
CA ALA A 21 -18.59 -18.22 6.28
C ALA A 21 -19.99 -18.31 5.65
N GLN A 22 -20.50 -17.21 5.10
CA GLN A 22 -21.80 -17.20 4.39
C GLN A 22 -21.77 -18.03 3.10
N ARG A 23 -20.66 -17.95 2.34
CA ARG A 23 -20.53 -18.59 1.03
C ARG A 23 -20.16 -20.08 1.11
N ASN A 24 -19.24 -20.43 1.97
CA ASN A 24 -18.63 -21.76 2.06
C ASN A 24 -19.08 -22.55 3.30
N GLY A 25 -19.84 -21.90 4.17
CA GLY A 25 -20.25 -22.42 5.47
C GLY A 25 -19.21 -22.14 6.57
N PRO A 26 -19.67 -21.91 7.81
CA PRO A 26 -18.81 -21.50 8.92
C PRO A 26 -17.76 -22.57 9.29
N LEU A 27 -18.06 -23.86 9.11
CA LEU A 27 -17.13 -24.93 9.38
C LEU A 27 -15.96 -24.95 8.39
N VAL A 28 -16.23 -24.71 7.10
CA VAL A 28 -15.19 -24.65 6.06
C VAL A 28 -14.34 -23.39 6.25
N ALA A 29 -14.96 -22.24 6.49
CA ALA A 29 -14.25 -21.00 6.80
C ALA A 29 -13.34 -21.16 8.03
N PHE A 30 -13.84 -21.78 9.09
CA PHE A 30 -13.08 -22.07 10.31
C PHE A 30 -11.92 -23.04 10.06
N THR A 31 -12.14 -24.16 9.35
CA THR A 31 -11.09 -25.16 9.09
C THR A 31 -9.96 -24.63 8.23
N ARG A 32 -10.23 -23.66 7.33
CA ARG A 32 -9.20 -22.99 6.52
C ARG A 32 -8.27 -22.10 7.37
N GLN A 33 -8.73 -21.63 8.50
CA GLN A 33 -7.95 -20.83 9.44
C GLN A 33 -7.17 -21.66 10.46
N LEU A 34 -7.44 -22.97 10.54
CA LEU A 34 -6.72 -23.86 11.44
C LEU A 34 -5.33 -24.19 10.86
N ASN A 35 -4.29 -23.75 11.54
CA ASN A 35 -2.89 -24.08 11.27
C ASN A 35 -2.41 -23.86 9.82
N PRO A 36 -2.44 -22.64 9.27
CA PRO A 36 -1.72 -22.38 8.04
C PRO A 36 -0.22 -22.60 8.30
N LYS A 37 0.46 -23.30 7.41
CA LYS A 37 1.92 -23.37 7.43
C LYS A 37 2.42 -21.97 7.05
N ILE A 38 3.03 -21.26 7.98
CA ILE A 38 3.45 -19.85 7.78
C ILE A 38 4.67 -19.81 6.87
N MET A 39 5.72 -20.58 7.19
CA MET A 39 6.95 -20.70 6.42
C MET A 39 7.71 -21.96 6.83
N ASP A 40 8.60 -22.43 5.93
CA ASP A 40 9.52 -23.50 6.29
C ASP A 40 10.59 -23.00 7.26
N LYS A 41 10.91 -23.84 8.24
CA LYS A 41 12.04 -23.57 9.12
C LYS A 41 13.34 -23.86 8.36
N PRO A 42 14.22 -22.86 8.13
CA PRO A 42 15.50 -23.11 7.48
C PRO A 42 16.35 -24.13 8.27
N SER A 43 17.09 -24.96 7.53
CA SER A 43 17.92 -26.03 8.15
C SER A 43 18.99 -25.48 9.11
N ASN A 44 19.46 -24.26 8.87
CA ASN A 44 20.44 -23.54 9.69
C ASN A 44 19.81 -22.64 10.77
N TYR A 45 18.49 -22.71 11.00
CA TYR A 45 17.82 -21.90 12.01
C TYR A 45 18.18 -22.39 13.41
N SER A 46 19.07 -21.66 14.04
CA SER A 46 19.54 -21.90 15.42
C SER A 46 19.81 -20.59 16.13
N GLU A 47 19.87 -20.62 17.46
CA GLU A 47 20.23 -19.44 18.26
C GLU A 47 21.59 -18.87 17.86
N GLU A 48 22.58 -19.74 17.60
CA GLU A 48 23.92 -19.33 17.18
C GLU A 48 23.87 -18.61 15.83
N THR A 49 23.14 -19.16 14.84
CA THR A 49 22.98 -18.53 13.53
C THR A 49 22.30 -17.16 13.65
N MET A 50 21.25 -17.08 14.47
CA MET A 50 20.54 -15.80 14.68
C MET A 50 21.41 -14.75 15.34
N LYS A 51 22.24 -15.14 16.34
CA LYS A 51 23.23 -14.23 16.95
C LYS A 51 24.26 -13.72 15.93
N LYS A 52 24.76 -14.59 15.06
CA LYS A 52 25.70 -14.19 13.97
C LYS A 52 25.05 -13.21 13.00
N VAL A 53 23.80 -13.48 12.58
CA VAL A 53 23.05 -12.58 11.68
C VAL A 53 22.80 -11.22 12.36
N ALA A 54 22.37 -11.21 13.61
CA ALA A 54 22.14 -9.98 14.36
C ALA A 54 23.43 -9.15 14.50
N ALA A 55 24.56 -9.79 14.84
CA ALA A 55 25.85 -9.12 14.96
C ALA A 55 26.34 -8.55 13.63
N ARG A 56 26.12 -9.27 12.53
CA ARG A 56 26.44 -8.77 11.17
C ARG A 56 25.67 -7.48 10.87
N TYR A 57 24.36 -7.49 11.05
CA TYR A 57 23.54 -6.33 10.74
C TYR A 57 23.65 -5.20 11.76
N GLN A 58 24.04 -5.49 12.99
CA GLN A 58 24.45 -4.45 13.95
C GLN A 58 25.66 -3.65 13.39
N LYS A 59 26.69 -4.34 12.92
CA LYS A 59 27.85 -3.70 12.31
C LYS A 59 27.50 -2.95 11.02
N GLU A 60 26.62 -3.51 10.19
CA GLU A 60 26.15 -2.84 8.97
C GLU A 60 25.38 -1.56 9.31
N ALA A 61 24.51 -1.61 10.31
CA ALA A 61 23.79 -0.42 10.80
C ALA A 61 24.77 0.66 11.30
N GLU A 62 25.81 0.29 12.03
CA GLU A 62 26.86 1.24 12.47
C GLU A 62 27.55 1.90 11.28
N THR A 63 27.88 1.12 10.24
CA THR A 63 28.47 1.63 8.99
C THR A 63 27.57 2.64 8.29
N ILE A 64 26.30 2.30 8.09
CA ILE A 64 25.29 3.19 7.48
C ILE A 64 25.13 4.45 8.33
N ASN A 65 24.99 4.30 9.64
CA ASN A 65 24.72 5.37 10.58
C ASN A 65 25.88 6.35 10.77
N ALA A 66 27.09 5.97 10.37
CA ALA A 66 28.26 6.88 10.43
C ALA A 66 28.08 8.14 9.58
N SER A 67 27.29 8.07 8.51
CA SER A 67 26.98 9.20 7.61
C SER A 67 25.60 9.79 7.78
N ARG A 68 24.69 9.16 8.56
CA ARG A 68 23.31 9.58 8.73
C ARG A 68 23.11 10.38 10.01
N THR A 69 22.37 11.47 9.90
CA THR A 69 22.21 12.44 11.00
C THR A 69 20.82 12.46 11.64
N ASN A 70 19.80 12.07 10.88
CA ASN A 70 18.41 12.17 11.30
C ASN A 70 17.89 10.84 11.88
N ASN A 71 16.69 10.87 12.45
CA ASN A 71 15.90 9.70 12.81
C ASN A 71 14.57 9.73 12.03
N LEU A 72 13.98 8.57 11.79
CA LEU A 72 12.65 8.49 11.15
C LEU A 72 11.60 9.28 11.94
N THR A 73 11.72 9.29 13.27
CA THR A 73 10.78 9.95 14.19
C THR A 73 10.97 11.47 14.28
N ASP A 74 11.98 12.01 13.63
CA ASP A 74 12.16 13.48 13.53
C ASP A 74 11.13 14.13 12.60
N SER A 75 10.33 13.30 11.90
CA SER A 75 9.25 13.72 11.00
C SER A 75 7.96 12.98 11.32
N THR A 76 6.82 13.57 11.01
CA THR A 76 5.59 12.82 10.81
C THR A 76 5.74 12.06 9.49
N VAL A 77 5.59 10.73 9.53
CA VAL A 77 5.63 9.89 8.35
C VAL A 77 4.22 9.43 7.98
N VAL A 78 3.84 9.68 6.74
CA VAL A 78 2.52 9.36 6.21
C VAL A 78 2.67 8.29 5.12
N TYR A 79 2.14 7.11 5.36
CA TYR A 79 1.98 6.11 4.30
C TYR A 79 0.62 6.29 3.65
N VAL A 80 0.62 6.51 2.34
CA VAL A 80 -0.58 6.56 1.52
C VAL A 80 -0.61 5.33 0.63
N LEU A 81 -1.41 4.35 1.00
CA LEU A 81 -1.80 3.25 0.14
C LEU A 81 -2.98 3.73 -0.70
N SER A 82 -2.71 4.05 -1.96
CA SER A 82 -3.72 4.50 -2.91
C SER A 82 -4.35 3.30 -3.59
N GLU A 83 -5.62 3.06 -3.33
CA GLU A 83 -6.39 1.93 -3.84
C GLU A 83 -6.36 1.85 -5.36
N SER A 84 -5.95 0.71 -5.89
CA SER A 84 -5.91 0.39 -7.32
C SER A 84 -5.19 1.44 -8.19
N PHE A 85 -4.23 2.19 -7.64
CA PHE A 85 -3.57 3.30 -8.34
C PHE A 85 -2.36 2.82 -9.16
N SER A 86 -2.37 3.11 -10.44
CA SER A 86 -1.26 2.87 -11.36
C SER A 86 -1.39 3.77 -12.59
N ASP A 87 -0.32 3.91 -13.37
CA ASP A 87 -0.34 4.63 -14.65
C ASP A 87 -0.99 3.77 -15.74
N PRO A 88 -2.20 4.10 -16.23
CA PRO A 88 -2.88 3.32 -17.25
C PRO A 88 -2.11 3.25 -18.59
N SER A 89 -1.27 4.23 -18.87
CA SER A 89 -0.50 4.29 -20.11
C SER A 89 0.62 3.24 -20.20
N ARG A 90 0.95 2.57 -19.09
CA ARG A 90 1.93 1.48 -19.05
C ARG A 90 1.34 0.11 -19.35
N VAL A 91 0.03 -0.01 -19.45
CA VAL A 91 -0.61 -1.32 -19.70
C VAL A 91 -0.31 -1.74 -21.15
N PRO A 92 0.31 -2.92 -21.36
CA PRO A 92 0.64 -3.38 -22.70
C PRO A 92 -0.61 -3.54 -23.57
N GLY A 93 -0.51 -3.12 -24.84
CA GLY A 93 -1.61 -3.21 -25.78
C GLY A 93 -2.70 -2.15 -25.63
N LEU A 94 -2.54 -1.19 -24.71
CA LEU A 94 -3.47 -0.12 -24.44
C LEU A 94 -2.91 1.24 -24.88
N LYS A 95 -3.78 2.07 -25.47
CA LYS A 95 -3.52 3.48 -25.74
C LYS A 95 -4.62 4.32 -25.09
N THR A 96 -4.22 5.38 -24.42
CA THR A 96 -5.10 6.37 -23.79
C THR A 96 -4.99 7.71 -24.55
N ASN A 97 -6.06 8.50 -24.56
CA ASN A 97 -6.07 9.78 -25.28
C ASN A 97 -5.25 10.88 -24.59
N LYS A 98 -5.11 10.82 -23.26
CA LYS A 98 -4.38 11.83 -22.48
C LYS A 98 -3.76 11.23 -21.19
N ASP A 99 -2.81 11.95 -20.61
CA ASP A 99 -2.18 11.61 -19.32
C ASP A 99 -3.16 11.86 -18.17
N SER A 100 -3.43 10.84 -17.36
CA SER A 100 -4.32 10.92 -16.20
C SER A 100 -3.61 11.29 -14.89
N MET A 101 -2.26 11.37 -14.89
CA MET A 101 -1.51 11.64 -13.64
C MET A 101 -0.34 12.63 -13.82
N PRO A 102 -0.56 13.81 -14.45
CA PRO A 102 0.52 14.74 -14.76
C PRO A 102 1.18 15.34 -13.50
N ASN A 103 0.43 15.56 -12.43
CA ASN A 103 0.97 16.10 -11.17
C ASN A 103 1.86 15.08 -10.46
N ILE A 104 1.38 13.85 -10.30
CA ILE A 104 2.18 12.76 -9.69
C ILE A 104 3.43 12.50 -10.52
N ARG A 105 3.35 12.53 -11.83
CA ARG A 105 4.52 12.40 -12.73
C ARG A 105 5.56 13.51 -12.48
N LYS A 106 5.12 14.74 -12.27
CA LYS A 106 5.99 15.88 -11.91
C LYS A 106 6.58 15.72 -10.52
N ILE A 107 5.79 15.26 -9.55
CA ILE A 107 6.27 14.98 -8.17
C ILE A 107 7.35 13.90 -8.22
N LYS A 108 7.10 12.79 -8.91
CA LYS A 108 8.06 11.68 -9.09
C LYS A 108 9.38 12.16 -9.69
N ALA A 109 9.37 13.07 -10.66
CA ALA A 109 10.58 13.63 -11.25
C ALA A 109 11.40 14.47 -10.24
N GLY A 110 10.78 15.00 -9.20
CA GLY A 110 11.37 15.89 -8.20
C GLY A 110 11.90 15.22 -6.94
N THR A 111 11.60 13.94 -6.69
CA THR A 111 11.90 13.26 -5.43
C THR A 111 12.28 11.78 -5.63
N THR A 112 12.50 11.06 -4.53
CA THR A 112 12.68 9.60 -4.54
C THR A 112 11.45 8.93 -5.14
N SER A 113 11.57 8.19 -6.23
CA SER A 113 10.42 7.58 -6.90
C SER A 113 10.80 6.45 -7.84
N GLY A 114 9.83 5.61 -8.16
CA GLY A 114 10.02 4.51 -9.10
C GLY A 114 8.75 3.73 -9.35
N LEU A 115 8.93 2.47 -9.70
CA LEU A 115 7.88 1.48 -9.85
C LEU A 115 7.92 0.50 -8.67
N MET A 116 6.76 0.12 -8.17
CA MET A 116 6.60 -0.85 -7.10
C MET A 116 6.07 -2.16 -7.66
N LEU A 117 6.75 -3.26 -7.36
CA LEU A 117 6.24 -4.60 -7.65
C LEU A 117 5.20 -4.98 -6.60
N SER A 118 3.96 -5.09 -7.05
CA SER A 118 2.84 -5.57 -6.24
C SER A 118 2.77 -7.09 -6.22
N SER A 119 2.43 -7.66 -5.07
CA SER A 119 2.07 -9.07 -4.95
C SER A 119 0.63 -9.37 -5.42
N GLY A 120 -0.15 -8.35 -5.78
CA GLY A 120 -1.55 -8.44 -6.18
C GLY A 120 -1.83 -7.88 -7.57
N TYR A 121 -2.87 -8.41 -8.20
CA TYR A 121 -3.52 -7.86 -9.39
C TYR A 121 -5.04 -7.94 -9.18
N GLY A 122 -5.72 -6.82 -9.24
CA GLY A 122 -7.17 -6.74 -9.00
C GLY A 122 -7.59 -7.08 -7.58
N GLY A 123 -6.69 -6.95 -6.60
CA GLY A 123 -6.97 -7.22 -5.19
C GLY A 123 -5.73 -7.60 -4.39
N GLY A 124 -5.93 -7.82 -3.08
CA GLY A 124 -4.85 -8.20 -2.17
C GLY A 124 -4.29 -7.02 -1.36
N THR A 125 -4.97 -5.90 -1.31
CA THR A 125 -4.59 -4.65 -0.63
C THR A 125 -3.98 -4.87 0.75
N ALA A 126 -4.59 -5.72 1.58
CA ALA A 126 -4.09 -6.01 2.93
C ALA A 126 -2.70 -6.66 2.96
N ASN A 127 -2.30 -7.37 1.90
CA ASN A 127 -0.97 -7.96 1.79
C ASN A 127 0.09 -6.87 1.55
N LEU A 128 -0.20 -5.90 0.67
CA LEU A 128 0.69 -4.77 0.39
C LEU A 128 0.83 -3.88 1.63
N GLU A 129 -0.29 -3.64 2.33
CA GLU A 129 -0.35 -2.92 3.59
C GLU A 129 0.51 -3.61 4.68
N TYR A 130 0.36 -4.94 4.85
CA TYR A 130 1.17 -5.72 5.77
C TYR A 130 2.66 -5.65 5.44
N MET A 131 3.02 -5.79 4.15
CA MET A 131 4.41 -5.66 3.70
C MET A 131 4.99 -4.29 4.05
N GLY A 132 4.25 -3.21 3.79
CA GLY A 132 4.68 -1.84 4.08
C GLY A 132 4.87 -1.56 5.58
N LEU A 133 3.99 -2.12 6.43
CA LEU A 133 4.05 -1.93 7.87
C LEU A 133 5.07 -2.82 8.56
N SER A 134 5.25 -4.06 8.11
CA SER A 134 6.11 -5.05 8.77
C SER A 134 7.53 -5.15 8.19
N GLY A 135 7.72 -4.76 6.93
CA GLY A 135 8.96 -5.01 6.19
C GLY A 135 9.12 -6.47 5.70
N LEU A 136 8.07 -7.30 5.82
CA LEU A 136 8.09 -8.69 5.40
C LEU A 136 7.46 -8.86 4.03
N SER A 137 8.18 -9.46 3.08
CA SER A 137 7.65 -9.79 1.76
C SER A 137 6.74 -11.01 1.80
N MET A 138 5.65 -11.00 1.03
CA MET A 138 4.80 -12.16 0.81
C MET A 138 5.57 -13.37 0.24
N ALA A 139 6.66 -13.14 -0.48
CA ALA A 139 7.52 -14.19 -1.02
C ALA A 139 8.22 -15.05 0.06
N ASN A 140 8.27 -14.59 1.31
CA ASN A 140 8.84 -15.34 2.43
C ASN A 140 7.87 -16.35 3.05
N PHE A 141 6.60 -16.30 2.68
CA PHE A 141 5.56 -17.15 3.26
C PHE A 141 5.21 -18.32 2.35
N GLU A 142 4.73 -19.39 2.97
CA GLU A 142 4.15 -20.51 2.23
C GLU A 142 2.91 -20.09 1.44
N SER A 143 2.69 -20.72 0.30
CA SER A 143 1.54 -20.44 -0.58
C SER A 143 0.18 -20.64 0.09
N SER A 144 0.12 -21.41 1.18
CA SER A 144 -1.08 -21.58 2.00
C SER A 144 -1.41 -20.36 2.85
N LEU A 145 -0.45 -19.47 3.08
CA LEU A 145 -0.64 -18.19 3.77
C LEU A 145 -0.91 -17.10 2.74
N SER A 146 -2.15 -16.99 2.32
CA SER A 146 -2.58 -16.03 1.30
C SER A 146 -2.89 -14.65 1.86
N SER A 147 -3.17 -14.53 3.17
CA SER A 147 -3.48 -13.27 3.85
C SER A 147 -2.93 -13.26 5.29
N PRO A 148 -1.81 -12.57 5.54
CA PRO A 148 -1.29 -12.40 6.90
C PRO A 148 -2.32 -11.77 7.85
N TYR A 149 -3.14 -10.84 7.38
CA TYR A 149 -4.18 -10.18 8.18
C TYR A 149 -5.24 -11.13 8.71
N GLN A 150 -5.50 -12.22 8.03
CA GLN A 150 -6.52 -13.19 8.43
C GLN A 150 -5.95 -14.47 9.05
N GLN A 151 -4.74 -14.87 8.64
CA GLN A 151 -4.17 -16.16 9.00
C GLN A 151 -3.00 -16.09 9.99
N LEU A 152 -2.30 -14.94 10.07
CA LEU A 152 -1.12 -14.77 10.92
C LEU A 152 -1.39 -13.81 12.09
N VAL A 153 -1.72 -12.57 11.79
CA VAL A 153 -1.86 -11.49 12.78
C VAL A 153 -2.91 -11.80 13.86
N PRO A 154 -4.09 -12.38 13.53
CA PRO A 154 -5.09 -12.70 14.56
C PRO A 154 -4.59 -13.66 15.64
N SER A 155 -3.64 -14.55 15.32
CA SER A 155 -3.06 -15.49 16.28
C SER A 155 -1.94 -14.89 17.17
N GLN A 156 -1.43 -13.71 16.82
CA GLN A 156 -0.38 -13.03 17.55
C GLN A 156 -0.96 -12.12 18.64
N HIS A 157 -0.28 -11.99 19.77
CA HIS A 157 -0.62 -10.99 20.79
C HIS A 157 -0.22 -9.58 20.36
N TRP A 158 0.89 -9.47 19.67
CA TRP A 158 1.48 -8.25 19.17
C TRP A 158 2.27 -8.56 17.89
N THR A 159 2.24 -7.64 16.93
CA THR A 159 2.96 -7.77 15.66
C THR A 159 3.90 -6.58 15.48
N PRO A 160 5.21 -6.81 15.24
CA PRO A 160 6.15 -5.73 14.98
C PRO A 160 5.77 -4.98 13.70
N THR A 161 5.61 -3.67 13.82
CA THR A 161 5.31 -2.78 12.69
C THR A 161 6.02 -1.43 12.88
N ILE A 162 6.29 -0.74 11.77
CA ILE A 162 7.09 0.49 11.76
C ILE A 162 6.50 1.62 12.62
N ASN A 163 5.18 1.74 12.69
CA ASN A 163 4.51 2.80 13.46
C ASN A 163 4.89 2.80 14.95
N GLN A 164 5.33 1.66 15.46
CA GLN A 164 5.74 1.51 16.87
C GLN A 164 7.00 2.31 17.20
N LEU A 165 7.78 2.74 16.20
CA LEU A 165 8.93 3.63 16.41
C LEU A 165 8.54 4.99 16.96
N TRP A 166 7.33 5.48 16.68
CA TRP A 166 6.84 6.77 17.18
C TRP A 166 6.32 6.72 18.62
N GLY A 167 6.42 5.54 19.26
CA GLY A 167 6.02 5.35 20.66
C GLY A 167 4.52 5.22 20.86
N ALA A 168 4.14 4.86 22.10
CA ALA A 168 2.75 4.64 22.49
C ALA A 168 2.11 5.93 23.03
N PRO A 169 0.79 5.95 23.21
CA PRO A 169 -0.27 5.32 22.43
C PRO A 169 -0.97 6.27 21.43
N VAL A 170 -0.54 7.54 21.34
CA VAL A 170 -1.26 8.59 20.58
C VAL A 170 -0.57 8.97 19.26
N ASN A 171 0.50 8.28 18.90
CA ASN A 171 1.38 8.68 17.81
C ASN A 171 1.20 7.86 16.53
N SER A 172 0.23 6.96 16.49
CA SER A 172 -0.09 6.16 15.29
C SER A 172 -1.57 6.21 14.98
N LEU A 173 -1.92 6.77 13.82
CA LEU A 173 -3.32 6.93 13.37
C LEU A 173 -3.52 6.26 12.02
N GLY A 174 -4.59 5.48 11.90
CA GLY A 174 -5.02 4.86 10.64
C GLY A 174 -6.32 5.49 10.12
N TYR A 175 -6.42 5.65 8.80
CA TYR A 175 -7.59 6.19 8.11
C TYR A 175 -7.97 5.28 6.95
N HIS A 176 -9.20 4.76 6.96
CA HIS A 176 -9.72 3.91 5.89
C HIS A 176 -11.22 4.15 5.72
N PRO A 177 -11.65 4.85 4.64
CA PRO A 177 -13.05 5.22 4.45
C PRO A 177 -13.88 4.02 3.95
N TYR A 178 -13.85 2.93 4.69
CA TYR A 178 -14.61 1.71 4.44
C TYR A 178 -14.96 1.00 5.75
N GLU A 179 -15.52 -0.22 5.66
CA GLU A 179 -15.89 -1.04 6.81
C GLU A 179 -14.68 -1.43 7.67
N SER A 180 -14.76 -1.20 8.97
CA SER A 180 -13.67 -1.50 9.92
C SER A 180 -13.32 -2.99 10.00
N SER A 181 -14.27 -3.87 9.68
CA SER A 181 -14.12 -5.32 9.73
C SER A 181 -13.37 -5.90 8.52
N MET A 182 -13.31 -5.16 7.40
CA MET A 182 -12.66 -5.63 6.18
C MET A 182 -11.21 -6.02 6.46
N TYR A 183 -10.82 -7.23 6.06
CA TYR A 183 -9.51 -7.85 6.37
C TYR A 183 -9.19 -7.92 7.88
N SER A 184 -10.19 -7.92 8.75
CA SER A 184 -10.01 -7.89 10.22
C SER A 184 -9.19 -6.68 10.71
N ARG A 185 -9.18 -5.57 9.97
CA ARG A 185 -8.36 -4.38 10.27
C ARG A 185 -8.61 -3.82 11.67
N ALA A 186 -9.85 -3.73 12.11
CA ALA A 186 -10.17 -3.24 13.45
C ALA A 186 -9.43 -3.99 14.58
N THR A 187 -9.24 -5.29 14.42
CA THR A 187 -8.48 -6.13 15.36
C THR A 187 -6.98 -6.02 15.13
N ASN A 188 -6.55 -6.07 13.87
CA ASN A 188 -5.14 -6.10 13.50
C ASN A 188 -4.44 -4.78 13.86
N TYR A 189 -5.07 -3.63 13.62
CA TYR A 189 -4.51 -2.32 13.95
C TYR A 189 -4.24 -2.12 15.44
N LYS A 190 -5.07 -2.73 16.30
CA LYS A 190 -4.80 -2.77 17.74
C LYS A 190 -3.52 -3.56 18.05
N LYS A 191 -3.29 -4.68 17.36
CA LYS A 191 -2.10 -5.52 17.52
C LYS A 191 -0.84 -4.88 16.93
N PHE A 192 -1.00 -3.99 15.94
CA PHE A 192 0.04 -3.15 15.40
C PHE A 192 0.36 -1.93 16.30
N GLY A 193 -0.45 -1.67 17.32
CA GLY A 193 -0.24 -0.56 18.25
C GLY A 193 -0.72 0.79 17.72
N PHE A 194 -1.67 0.81 16.77
CA PHE A 194 -2.34 2.05 16.38
C PHE A 194 -3.25 2.54 17.51
N SER A 195 -3.20 3.83 17.80
CA SER A 195 -4.04 4.46 18.82
C SER A 195 -5.47 4.65 18.37
N HIS A 196 -5.65 5.00 17.10
CA HIS A 196 -6.95 5.19 16.48
C HIS A 196 -6.96 4.61 15.07
N PHE A 197 -8.10 4.06 14.69
CA PHE A 197 -8.35 3.58 13.33
C PHE A 197 -9.70 4.10 12.85
N TYR A 198 -9.66 5.22 12.11
CA TYR A 198 -10.82 5.93 11.61
C TYR A 198 -11.37 5.25 10.35
N THR A 199 -12.64 4.84 10.41
CA THR A 199 -13.32 4.08 9.34
C THR A 199 -14.77 4.58 9.19
N LEU A 200 -15.54 4.03 8.24
CA LEU A 200 -16.98 4.34 8.14
C LEU A 200 -17.78 3.72 9.28
N THR A 201 -17.32 2.59 9.82
CA THR A 201 -17.99 1.85 10.89
C THR A 201 -17.00 1.53 12.01
N GLY A 202 -17.42 1.61 13.25
CA GLY A 202 -16.53 1.34 14.38
C GLY A 202 -16.52 2.48 15.39
N PRO A 203 -15.61 2.42 16.40
CA PRO A 203 -15.58 3.43 17.45
C PRO A 203 -15.00 4.78 16.99
N ASP A 204 -14.06 4.76 16.06
CA ASP A 204 -13.46 5.96 15.46
C ASP A 204 -14.02 6.12 14.05
N VAL A 205 -14.87 7.14 13.86
CA VAL A 205 -15.49 7.40 12.55
C VAL A 205 -14.68 8.44 11.79
N ILE A 206 -14.39 8.16 10.51
CA ILE A 206 -13.70 9.09 9.62
C ILE A 206 -14.57 10.33 9.40
N LYS A 207 -13.97 11.51 9.47
CA LYS A 207 -14.73 12.77 9.55
C LYS A 207 -15.33 13.19 8.22
N TYR A 208 -14.56 13.18 7.15
CA TYR A 208 -15.01 13.59 5.83
C TYR A 208 -15.31 12.35 4.99
N GLN A 209 -16.50 12.33 4.36
CA GLN A 209 -17.03 11.15 3.67
C GLN A 209 -17.66 11.49 2.32
N ASP A 210 -17.23 12.62 1.72
CA ASP A 210 -17.78 13.06 0.44
C ASP A 210 -17.39 12.08 -0.66
N LYS A 211 -18.34 11.83 -1.55
CA LYS A 211 -18.21 11.01 -2.73
C LYS A 211 -18.19 11.91 -3.97
N ILE A 212 -17.81 11.36 -5.11
CA ILE A 212 -17.76 12.08 -6.37
C ILE A 212 -18.85 11.53 -7.28
N ASP A 213 -19.75 12.40 -7.69
CA ASP A 213 -20.85 12.08 -8.59
C ASP A 213 -21.57 10.79 -8.16
N GLU A 214 -21.70 9.80 -9.04
CA GLU A 214 -22.35 8.51 -8.76
C GLU A 214 -21.39 7.43 -8.18
N SER A 215 -20.14 7.79 -7.86
CA SER A 215 -19.21 6.82 -7.26
C SER A 215 -19.72 6.35 -5.89
N PRO A 216 -19.71 5.02 -5.62
CA PRO A 216 -20.14 4.49 -4.31
C PRO A 216 -19.12 4.74 -3.21
N TYR A 217 -17.88 5.12 -3.55
CA TYR A 217 -16.77 5.23 -2.63
C TYR A 217 -16.50 6.66 -2.18
N VAL A 218 -16.00 6.80 -0.97
CA VAL A 218 -15.51 8.07 -0.43
C VAL A 218 -14.27 8.51 -1.22
N SER A 219 -14.20 9.80 -1.55
CA SER A 219 -13.13 10.40 -2.34
C SER A 219 -11.79 10.35 -1.63
N ASP A 220 -10.69 10.32 -2.41
CA ASP A 220 -9.32 10.43 -1.89
C ASP A 220 -9.14 11.77 -1.16
N LYS A 221 -9.73 12.84 -1.70
CA LYS A 221 -9.71 14.15 -1.03
C LYS A 221 -10.28 14.09 0.39
N SER A 222 -11.45 13.49 0.59
CA SER A 222 -12.05 13.35 1.92
C SER A 222 -11.19 12.51 2.86
N SER A 223 -10.52 11.48 2.33
CA SER A 223 -9.57 10.66 3.08
C SER A 223 -8.37 11.48 3.54
N TYR A 224 -7.81 12.29 2.65
CA TYR A 224 -6.68 13.18 2.93
C TYR A 224 -7.05 14.30 3.90
N ASP A 225 -8.20 14.94 3.72
CA ASP A 225 -8.69 15.99 4.63
C ASP A 225 -8.88 15.46 6.05
N SER A 226 -9.42 14.23 6.19
CA SER A 226 -9.57 13.56 7.49
C SER A 226 -8.22 13.28 8.15
N ALA A 227 -7.25 12.79 7.40
CA ALA A 227 -5.91 12.51 7.91
C ALA A 227 -5.13 13.80 8.24
N LEU A 228 -5.33 14.86 7.46
CA LEU A 228 -4.68 16.16 7.65
C LEU A 228 -4.99 16.75 9.03
N GLU A 229 -6.19 16.57 9.55
CA GLU A 229 -6.53 16.98 10.92
C GLU A 229 -5.68 16.25 11.97
N GLY A 230 -5.51 14.95 11.83
CA GLY A 230 -4.64 14.15 12.69
C GLY A 230 -3.17 14.55 12.57
N ILE A 231 -2.70 14.87 11.36
CA ILE A 231 -1.35 15.36 11.11
C ILE A 231 -1.14 16.72 11.77
N LYS A 232 -2.10 17.63 11.64
CA LYS A 232 -2.05 19.00 12.24
C LYS A 232 -2.20 18.96 13.77
N SER A 233 -2.81 17.94 14.34
CA SER A 233 -3.10 17.89 15.77
C SER A 233 -1.84 17.72 16.62
N GLY A 234 -1.64 18.65 17.58
CA GLY A 234 -0.52 18.61 18.52
C GLY A 234 0.84 18.85 17.87
N LYS A 235 1.88 18.88 18.71
CA LYS A 235 3.27 19.13 18.26
C LYS A 235 4.08 17.87 18.00
N THR A 236 3.64 16.72 18.49
CA THR A 236 4.38 15.45 18.39
C THR A 236 4.30 14.93 16.95
N ASN A 237 5.43 14.45 16.45
CA ASN A 237 5.47 13.70 15.18
C ASN A 237 4.75 12.37 15.32
N LYS A 238 4.11 11.92 14.23
CA LYS A 238 3.25 10.75 14.22
C LYS A 238 3.58 9.83 13.04
N PHE A 239 3.13 8.60 13.15
CA PHE A 239 2.95 7.73 11.99
C PHE A 239 1.48 7.73 11.56
N ILE A 240 1.24 7.99 10.28
CA ILE A 240 -0.11 8.05 9.70
C ILE A 240 -0.20 7.00 8.58
N GLN A 241 -1.20 6.13 8.65
CA GLN A 241 -1.54 5.20 7.58
C GLN A 241 -2.85 5.64 6.95
N ILE A 242 -2.83 5.94 5.66
CA ILE A 242 -4.03 6.23 4.87
C ILE A 242 -4.21 5.09 3.87
N ILE A 243 -5.41 4.52 3.81
CA ILE A 243 -5.80 3.50 2.84
C ILE A 243 -7.04 4.05 2.14
N THR A 244 -6.91 4.46 0.88
CA THR A 244 -8.02 5.07 0.16
C THR A 244 -9.00 4.04 -0.41
N MET A 245 -10.10 4.49 -1.00
CA MET A 245 -11.14 3.62 -1.59
C MET A 245 -11.66 4.11 -2.93
N GLN A 246 -11.38 5.34 -3.33
CA GLN A 246 -11.99 5.99 -4.50
C GLN A 246 -11.92 5.15 -5.78
N ASN A 247 -10.78 4.52 -6.03
CA ASN A 247 -10.54 3.75 -7.25
C ASN A 247 -10.81 2.24 -7.11
N HIS A 248 -11.58 1.82 -6.11
CA HIS A 248 -11.93 0.42 -5.92
C HIS A 248 -12.92 -0.07 -6.98
N MET A 249 -12.68 -1.27 -7.53
CA MET A 249 -13.59 -1.95 -8.47
C MET A 249 -14.93 -2.34 -7.82
N PRO A 250 -15.98 -2.65 -8.61
CA PRO A 250 -16.11 -2.53 -10.07
C PRO A 250 -16.34 -1.09 -10.52
N TYR A 251 -16.04 -0.78 -11.79
CA TYR A 251 -16.26 0.54 -12.36
C TYR A 251 -17.52 0.55 -13.22
N HIS A 252 -18.28 1.66 -13.11
CA HIS A 252 -19.42 1.96 -13.93
C HIS A 252 -19.27 3.40 -14.46
N GLU A 253 -20.24 3.95 -15.14
CA GLU A 253 -20.21 5.35 -15.58
C GLU A 253 -20.46 6.30 -14.41
N TRP A 254 -19.50 6.37 -13.47
CA TRP A 254 -19.69 7.12 -12.23
C TRP A 254 -19.48 8.61 -12.35
N TYR A 255 -18.56 9.02 -13.24
CA TYR A 255 -18.08 10.40 -13.25
C TYR A 255 -18.72 11.21 -14.37
N GLU A 256 -19.27 12.37 -14.00
CA GLU A 256 -19.72 13.36 -14.97
C GLU A 256 -18.52 13.91 -15.76
N ASN A 257 -18.77 14.35 -16.99
CA ASN A 257 -17.76 14.96 -17.88
C ASN A 257 -16.48 14.10 -18.04
N ASN A 258 -16.63 12.78 -18.14
CA ASN A 258 -15.53 11.89 -18.44
C ASN A 258 -15.23 11.95 -19.96
N ASP A 259 -14.08 12.51 -20.32
CA ASP A 259 -13.59 12.64 -21.70
C ASP A 259 -12.39 11.72 -21.98
N TYR A 260 -12.13 10.74 -21.12
CA TYR A 260 -11.14 9.71 -21.37
C TYR A 260 -11.63 8.72 -22.41
N THR A 261 -10.69 8.26 -23.24
CA THR A 261 -10.90 7.18 -24.20
C THR A 261 -9.77 6.17 -24.12
N ALA A 262 -10.11 4.90 -24.31
CA ALA A 262 -9.17 3.80 -24.35
C ALA A 262 -9.30 3.02 -25.66
N GLU A 263 -8.16 2.71 -26.28
CA GLU A 263 -8.09 1.97 -27.52
C GLU A 263 -7.08 0.83 -27.42
N SER A 264 -7.37 -0.29 -28.07
CA SER A 264 -6.39 -1.37 -28.24
C SER A 264 -5.37 -1.01 -29.31
N THR A 265 -4.10 -1.34 -29.06
CA THR A 265 -3.01 -1.23 -30.07
C THR A 265 -2.66 -2.58 -30.70
N THR A 266 -3.34 -3.66 -30.32
CA THR A 266 -3.04 -5.03 -30.79
C THR A 266 -3.75 -5.38 -32.10
N GLY A 267 -4.69 -4.54 -32.56
CA GLY A 267 -5.54 -4.79 -33.73
C GLY A 267 -6.86 -5.51 -33.40
N THR A 268 -7.00 -6.05 -32.18
CA THR A 268 -8.28 -6.55 -31.66
C THR A 268 -8.91 -5.47 -30.79
N PRO A 269 -10.14 -5.01 -31.06
CA PRO A 269 -10.81 -4.03 -30.22
C PRO A 269 -10.98 -4.52 -28.76
N LEU A 270 -10.99 -3.57 -27.81
CA LEU A 270 -11.41 -3.86 -26.44
C LEU A 270 -12.88 -4.27 -26.40
N GLY A 271 -13.27 -5.12 -25.46
CA GLY A 271 -14.68 -5.36 -25.18
C GLY A 271 -15.33 -4.13 -24.54
N ASP A 272 -16.63 -3.92 -24.76
CA ASP A 272 -17.35 -2.73 -24.29
C ASP A 272 -17.21 -2.54 -22.75
N ASP A 273 -17.37 -3.58 -21.96
CA ASP A 273 -17.23 -3.52 -20.49
C ASP A 273 -15.78 -3.21 -20.05
N GLU A 274 -14.80 -3.75 -20.76
CA GLU A 274 -13.37 -3.49 -20.51
C GLU A 274 -13.04 -2.03 -20.82
N GLN A 275 -13.46 -1.55 -21.99
CA GLN A 275 -13.24 -0.18 -22.43
C GLN A 275 -13.87 0.82 -21.44
N GLN A 276 -15.15 0.64 -21.10
CA GLN A 276 -15.87 1.48 -20.17
C GLN A 276 -15.20 1.51 -18.80
N SER A 277 -14.79 0.35 -18.28
CA SER A 277 -14.09 0.25 -17.00
C SER A 277 -12.76 1.00 -17.00
N ILE A 278 -11.98 0.89 -18.08
CA ILE A 278 -10.71 1.60 -18.24
C ILE A 278 -10.92 3.11 -18.31
N GLU A 279 -11.90 3.58 -19.08
CA GLU A 279 -12.20 5.01 -19.23
C GLU A 279 -12.67 5.63 -17.91
N THR A 280 -13.52 4.93 -17.15
CA THR A 280 -13.92 5.35 -15.78
C THR A 280 -12.73 5.36 -14.82
N TYR A 281 -11.90 4.33 -14.86
CA TYR A 281 -10.70 4.25 -14.02
C TYR A 281 -9.71 5.38 -14.32
N GLN A 282 -9.48 5.73 -15.58
CA GLN A 282 -8.61 6.85 -15.96
C GLN A 282 -9.09 8.18 -15.36
N LYS A 283 -10.40 8.42 -15.36
CA LYS A 283 -10.97 9.60 -14.70
C LYS A 283 -10.76 9.56 -13.19
N GLY A 284 -10.92 8.40 -12.56
CA GLY A 284 -10.60 8.20 -11.15
C GLY A 284 -9.13 8.50 -10.82
N VAL A 285 -8.19 8.06 -11.67
CA VAL A 285 -6.76 8.36 -11.53
C VAL A 285 -6.49 9.86 -11.64
N GLU A 286 -7.14 10.57 -12.58
CA GLU A 286 -7.03 12.04 -12.70
C GLU A 286 -7.46 12.74 -11.39
N ILE A 287 -8.58 12.32 -10.82
CA ILE A 287 -9.10 12.89 -9.58
C ILE A 287 -8.14 12.60 -8.40
N THR A 288 -7.59 11.40 -8.32
CA THR A 288 -6.53 11.04 -7.35
C THR A 288 -5.29 11.90 -7.53
N ASP A 289 -4.86 12.13 -8.77
CA ASP A 289 -3.70 12.96 -9.11
C ASP A 289 -3.86 14.39 -8.59
N GLN A 290 -5.03 15.00 -8.81
CA GLN A 290 -5.37 16.33 -8.34
C GLN A 290 -5.45 16.38 -6.81
N ALA A 291 -6.17 15.45 -6.18
CA ALA A 291 -6.31 15.39 -4.73
C ALA A 291 -4.95 15.18 -4.03
N THR A 292 -4.07 14.36 -4.61
CA THR A 292 -2.72 14.14 -4.08
C THR A 292 -1.87 15.40 -4.14
N GLN A 293 -1.92 16.14 -5.25
CA GLN A 293 -1.20 17.42 -5.36
C GLN A 293 -1.72 18.45 -4.35
N GLU A 294 -3.04 18.54 -4.15
CA GLU A 294 -3.64 19.42 -3.14
C GLU A 294 -3.19 19.02 -1.73
N PHE A 295 -3.20 17.73 -1.41
CA PHE A 295 -2.75 17.22 -0.11
C PHE A 295 -1.28 17.58 0.16
N LEU A 296 -0.38 17.40 -0.82
CA LEU A 296 1.01 17.77 -0.66
C LEU A 296 1.20 19.30 -0.50
N ASN A 297 0.39 20.11 -1.18
CA ASN A 297 0.40 21.58 -0.99
C ASN A 297 -0.02 21.98 0.44
N GLU A 298 -1.04 21.30 1.01
CA GLU A 298 -1.45 21.51 2.41
C GLU A 298 -0.34 21.09 3.41
N LEU A 299 0.36 20.01 3.13
CA LEU A 299 1.50 19.56 3.94
C LEU A 299 2.69 20.53 3.84
N ASP A 300 2.91 21.14 2.68
CA ASP A 300 3.95 22.16 2.46
C ASP A 300 3.69 23.46 3.23
N ALA A 301 2.44 23.72 3.60
CA ALA A 301 2.06 24.87 4.41
C ALA A 301 2.29 24.68 5.92
N LEU A 302 2.69 23.47 6.36
CA LEU A 302 2.92 23.17 7.77
C LEU A 302 4.34 23.53 8.20
N ASP A 303 4.48 24.07 9.42
CA ASP A 303 5.78 24.38 10.05
C ASP A 303 6.43 23.17 10.72
N LYS A 304 5.90 21.96 10.51
CA LYS A 304 6.44 20.70 11.03
C LYS A 304 6.89 19.79 9.91
N PRO A 305 7.97 19.01 10.10
CA PRO A 305 8.46 18.10 9.06
C PRO A 305 7.49 16.95 8.82
N VAL A 306 7.17 16.72 7.56
CA VAL A 306 6.32 15.64 7.10
C VAL A 306 6.98 14.93 5.91
N THR A 307 7.03 13.60 5.95
CA THR A 307 7.48 12.76 4.85
C THR A 307 6.34 11.83 4.44
N VAL A 308 6.03 11.79 3.15
CA VAL A 308 4.97 10.96 2.57
C VAL A 308 5.59 9.84 1.76
N VAL A 309 5.17 8.61 2.02
CA VAL A 309 5.39 7.43 1.17
C VAL A 309 4.06 7.11 0.50
N PHE A 310 3.94 7.48 -0.77
CA PHE A 310 2.77 7.22 -1.60
C PHE A 310 3.03 6.00 -2.49
N TYR A 311 2.09 5.09 -2.57
CA TYR A 311 2.16 3.94 -3.47
C TYR A 311 0.77 3.44 -3.87
N GLY A 312 0.62 3.05 -5.14
CA GLY A 312 -0.53 2.28 -5.56
C GLY A 312 -0.37 0.83 -5.11
N ASP A 313 -1.40 0.21 -4.56
CA ASP A 313 -1.30 -1.16 -4.02
C ASP A 313 -1.25 -2.22 -5.13
N HIS A 314 -2.11 -2.15 -6.12
CA HIS A 314 -2.15 -3.03 -7.29
C HIS A 314 -2.85 -2.36 -8.47
N LEU A 315 -2.71 -2.92 -9.67
CA LEU A 315 -3.56 -2.54 -10.79
C LEU A 315 -4.99 -3.09 -10.57
N PRO A 316 -6.02 -2.37 -11.05
CA PRO A 316 -7.36 -2.93 -11.08
C PRO A 316 -7.45 -4.11 -12.04
N GLY A 317 -8.26 -5.11 -11.70
CA GLY A 317 -8.45 -6.34 -12.50
C GLY A 317 -9.37 -6.15 -13.70
N ILE A 318 -9.17 -5.09 -14.46
CA ILE A 318 -10.03 -4.69 -15.59
C ILE A 318 -9.40 -4.91 -16.97
N TYR A 319 -8.11 -5.19 -17.03
CA TYR A 319 -7.35 -5.33 -18.27
C TYR A 319 -7.37 -6.77 -18.78
N SER A 320 -8.56 -7.26 -19.16
CA SER A 320 -8.76 -8.65 -19.60
C SER A 320 -7.94 -8.95 -20.86
N SER A 321 -7.96 -8.06 -21.86
CA SER A 321 -7.18 -8.21 -23.10
C SER A 321 -5.68 -8.30 -22.86
N ALA A 322 -5.14 -7.48 -21.94
CA ALA A 322 -3.72 -7.52 -21.59
C ALA A 322 -3.35 -8.75 -20.75
N SER A 323 -4.25 -9.23 -19.90
CA SER A 323 -4.02 -10.38 -18.99
C SER A 323 -4.08 -11.75 -19.70
N GLU A 324 -4.56 -11.82 -20.93
CA GLU A 324 -4.53 -13.04 -21.73
C GLU A 324 -3.10 -13.45 -22.13
N ASP A 325 -2.17 -12.49 -22.23
CA ASP A 325 -0.76 -12.77 -22.50
C ASP A 325 0.04 -12.81 -21.19
N ASN A 326 0.54 -13.98 -20.81
CA ASN A 326 1.37 -14.18 -19.62
C ASN A 326 2.66 -13.34 -19.62
N ASN A 327 3.16 -12.88 -20.77
CA ASN A 327 4.31 -11.99 -20.86
C ASN A 327 4.03 -10.61 -20.26
N ASN A 328 2.77 -10.21 -20.14
CA ASN A 328 2.35 -8.97 -19.53
C ASN A 328 2.27 -9.03 -18.00
N SER A 329 2.45 -10.20 -17.40
CA SER A 329 2.29 -10.40 -15.95
C SER A 329 3.10 -9.40 -15.12
N LEU A 330 4.37 -9.18 -15.47
CA LEU A 330 5.20 -8.20 -14.74
C LEU A 330 4.63 -6.79 -14.87
N ALA A 331 4.26 -6.35 -16.07
CA ALA A 331 3.70 -5.01 -16.29
C ALA A 331 2.39 -4.79 -15.51
N LEU A 332 1.54 -5.82 -15.42
CA LEU A 332 0.28 -5.80 -14.68
C LEU A 332 0.44 -5.85 -13.15
N HIS A 333 1.67 -6.04 -12.66
CA HIS A 333 2.00 -6.00 -11.23
C HIS A 333 2.89 -4.80 -10.85
N LEU A 334 3.13 -3.85 -11.76
CA LEU A 334 3.93 -2.66 -11.48
C LEU A 334 3.03 -1.44 -11.26
N THR A 335 3.08 -0.90 -10.05
CA THR A 335 2.40 0.34 -9.68
C THR A 335 3.40 1.50 -9.54
N ASP A 336 2.90 2.68 -9.23
CA ASP A 336 3.71 3.87 -9.02
C ASP A 336 3.93 4.13 -7.54
N TYR A 337 5.15 4.58 -7.17
CA TYR A 337 5.43 5.06 -5.84
C TYR A 337 6.35 6.29 -5.85
N PHE A 338 6.27 7.07 -4.77
CA PHE A 338 7.25 8.11 -4.46
C PHE A 338 7.39 8.31 -2.94
N ILE A 339 8.54 8.87 -2.54
CA ILE A 339 8.81 9.33 -1.18
C ILE A 339 9.13 10.82 -1.27
N TRP A 340 8.31 11.64 -0.62
CA TRP A 340 8.36 13.10 -0.69
C TRP A 340 8.39 13.70 0.71
N SER A 341 9.11 14.79 0.87
CA SER A 341 9.18 15.54 2.13
C SER A 341 8.81 17.00 1.90
N ASN A 342 8.07 17.57 2.86
CA ASN A 342 7.61 18.97 2.80
C ASN A 342 8.73 19.97 3.07
N LYS A 343 8.44 21.26 2.86
CA LYS A 343 9.39 22.39 3.03
C LYS A 343 9.98 22.50 4.43
N ALA A 344 9.27 22.08 5.47
CA ALA A 344 9.76 22.09 6.84
C ALA A 344 10.75 20.93 7.14
N SER A 345 10.87 19.96 6.26
CA SER A 345 11.78 18.84 6.40
C SER A 345 13.16 19.14 5.81
N SER A 346 14.22 18.72 6.51
CA SER A 346 15.60 18.74 5.96
C SER A 346 15.79 17.80 4.77
N SER A 347 14.81 16.94 4.49
CA SER A 347 14.83 15.96 3.40
C SER A 347 14.06 16.41 2.16
N GLN A 348 13.59 17.66 2.13
CA GLN A 348 12.94 18.23 0.96
C GLN A 348 13.81 18.09 -0.29
N GLY A 349 13.24 17.53 -1.35
CA GLY A 349 13.91 17.37 -2.64
C GLY A 349 14.97 16.27 -2.70
N ASN A 350 15.17 15.50 -1.62
CA ASN A 350 16.07 14.37 -1.63
C ASN A 350 15.64 13.31 -2.66
N LYS A 351 16.65 12.66 -3.26
CA LYS A 351 16.48 11.54 -4.18
C LYS A 351 17.40 10.40 -3.75
N ALA A 352 16.83 9.29 -3.33
CA ALA A 352 17.61 8.08 -3.10
C ALA A 352 18.12 7.53 -4.45
N SER A 353 19.34 7.00 -4.45
CA SER A 353 20.01 6.53 -5.68
C SER A 353 19.41 5.22 -6.21
N ASP A 354 18.91 4.36 -5.32
CA ASP A 354 18.36 3.04 -5.65
C ASP A 354 16.83 3.06 -5.42
N ALA A 355 16.10 3.69 -6.36
CA ALA A 355 14.67 3.90 -6.23
C ALA A 355 13.86 3.48 -7.45
N ALA A 356 14.51 3.07 -8.55
CA ALA A 356 13.82 2.76 -9.80
C ALA A 356 12.78 1.65 -9.67
N TYR A 357 13.09 0.64 -8.86
CA TYR A 357 12.18 -0.46 -8.54
C TYR A 357 12.18 -0.75 -7.04
N SER A 358 11.01 -1.09 -6.50
CA SER A 358 10.83 -1.44 -5.10
C SER A 358 9.69 -2.43 -4.89
N SER A 359 9.46 -2.80 -3.64
CA SER A 359 8.23 -3.43 -3.15
C SER A 359 7.92 -2.91 -1.75
N PRO A 360 6.68 -3.04 -1.23
CA PRO A 360 6.28 -2.33 -0.01
C PRO A 360 7.14 -2.68 1.22
N ASN A 361 7.66 -3.89 1.30
CA ASN A 361 8.53 -4.32 2.41
C ASN A 361 9.86 -3.54 2.51
N PHE A 362 10.25 -2.82 1.46
CA PHE A 362 11.46 -1.98 1.45
C PHE A 362 11.19 -0.50 1.73
N PHE A 363 9.95 -0.05 1.74
CA PHE A 363 9.63 1.38 1.89
C PHE A 363 10.17 2.01 3.15
N VAL A 364 10.21 1.27 4.26
CA VAL A 364 10.78 1.79 5.51
C VAL A 364 12.30 2.04 5.39
N ALA A 365 13.03 1.17 4.72
CA ALA A 365 14.46 1.34 4.46
C ALA A 365 14.72 2.48 3.48
N GLN A 366 13.91 2.58 2.41
CA GLN A 366 13.99 3.67 1.45
C GLN A 366 13.58 5.02 2.04
N ALA A 367 12.58 5.05 2.93
CA ALA A 367 12.22 6.26 3.67
C ALA A 367 13.37 6.72 4.57
N ALA A 368 14.05 5.78 5.25
CA ALA A 368 15.23 6.08 6.04
C ALA A 368 16.38 6.65 5.17
N ASP A 369 16.58 6.11 3.96
CA ASP A 369 17.56 6.64 3.02
C ASP A 369 17.18 8.05 2.54
N HIS A 370 15.96 8.23 2.07
CA HIS A 370 15.42 9.54 1.66
C HIS A 370 15.55 10.60 2.75
N MET A 371 15.28 10.24 3.99
CA MET A 371 15.31 11.13 5.15
C MET A 371 16.72 11.30 5.75
N ASN A 372 17.75 10.66 5.20
CA ASN A 372 19.08 10.57 5.82
C ASN A 372 18.99 10.12 7.30
N ALA A 373 18.08 9.18 7.56
CA ALA A 373 17.76 8.70 8.90
C ALA A 373 18.55 7.45 9.27
N LYS A 374 18.96 7.38 10.53
CA LYS A 374 19.64 6.24 11.12
C LYS A 374 18.77 5.00 11.05
N VAL A 375 19.41 3.85 10.90
CA VAL A 375 18.77 2.55 10.76
C VAL A 375 19.07 1.63 11.94
N SER A 376 18.09 0.79 12.28
CA SER A 376 18.30 -0.37 13.15
C SER A 376 18.99 -1.51 12.37
N PRO A 377 19.47 -2.57 13.05
CA PRO A 377 19.98 -3.77 12.38
C PRO A 377 18.98 -4.37 11.38
N TYR A 378 17.68 -4.36 11.71
CA TYR A 378 16.64 -4.84 10.79
C TYR A 378 16.51 -3.96 9.55
N LEU A 379 16.53 -2.64 9.71
CA LEU A 379 16.49 -1.72 8.55
C LEU A 379 17.78 -1.80 7.72
N ALA A 380 18.94 -2.03 8.33
CA ALA A 380 20.18 -2.28 7.59
C ALA A 380 20.08 -3.59 6.77
N PHE A 381 19.47 -4.64 7.32
CA PHE A 381 19.15 -5.85 6.56
C PHE A 381 18.24 -5.55 5.36
N LEU A 382 17.15 -4.81 5.54
CA LEU A 382 16.25 -4.45 4.44
C LEU A 382 16.96 -3.58 3.39
N THR A 383 17.84 -2.68 3.81
CA THR A 383 18.64 -1.85 2.89
C THR A 383 19.56 -2.72 2.01
N GLU A 384 20.27 -3.67 2.62
CA GLU A 384 21.13 -4.61 1.85
C GLU A 384 20.30 -5.50 0.91
N MET A 385 19.13 -5.96 1.36
CA MET A 385 18.26 -6.80 0.51
C MET A 385 17.69 -6.03 -0.67
N HIS A 386 17.38 -4.75 -0.50
CA HIS A 386 16.87 -3.90 -1.57
C HIS A 386 17.92 -3.61 -2.65
N SER A 387 19.19 -3.46 -2.27
CA SER A 387 20.30 -3.16 -3.19
C SER A 387 20.81 -4.37 -4.00
N LYS A 388 20.30 -5.57 -3.75
CA LYS A 388 20.63 -6.82 -4.45
C LYS A 388 19.62 -7.24 -5.48
#